data_7c050b9977c3e51a5bff85dc7ab2d336
#
_entry.id   7c050b9977c3e51a5bff85dc7ab2d336
#
_cell.length_a   1.000
_cell.length_b   1.000
_cell.length_c   1.000
_cell.angle_alpha   90.00
_cell.angle_beta   90.00
_cell.angle_gamma   90.00
#
_symmetry.space_group_name_H-M   'P 1'
#
loop_
_entity.id
_entity.type
_entity.pdbx_description
1 polymer ?
#
loop_
_entity_poly.entity_id
_entity_poly.type
_entity_poly.pdbx_seq_one_letter_code
_entity_poly.pdbx_strand_id
1 'polypeptide(L)'
;MDKRNAKGWLYLLPAIAFLGVFMVYPLADVFVYSFEEGYNSASQTFSGVGLFNYRYVLRDPYFLQALKNTFILVIITVPVSTGLALLISLGLSSIEKLRGLFQTVYFLPYVTNTLAVGLVFMILFKKTAYTDGLVNVMLHWFGSPGVDFIDGPYWAKMFVLCFYTVWVVLPFKILILTSALASVKQDYYNAARIDGTSRRRIFTRITLPMI
;
A
#
# COMPACT_ATOMS: atom_id res chain seq x y z
N MET A 1 20.07 33.75 -15.53
CA MET A 1 19.62 32.35 -15.71
C MET A 1 20.56 31.69 -16.69
N ASP A 2 21.26 30.67 -16.25
CA ASP A 2 22.29 29.98 -17.05
C ASP A 2 21.62 29.24 -18.23
N LYS A 3 22.13 29.41 -19.46
CA LYS A 3 21.60 28.79 -20.68
C LYS A 3 21.45 27.26 -20.59
N ARG A 4 22.18 26.62 -19.68
CA ARG A 4 22.05 25.18 -19.37
C ARG A 4 20.75 24.85 -18.66
N ASN A 5 20.26 25.71 -17.78
CA ASN A 5 19.01 25.50 -17.05
C ASN A 5 17.79 25.65 -17.97
N ALA A 6 17.85 26.56 -18.94
CA ALA A 6 16.75 26.75 -19.90
C ALA A 6 16.52 25.51 -20.79
N LYS A 7 17.59 24.81 -21.20
CA LYS A 7 17.46 23.55 -21.95
C LYS A 7 16.84 22.43 -21.11
N GLY A 8 17.17 22.35 -19.82
CA GLY A 8 16.55 21.38 -18.89
C GLY A 8 15.04 21.57 -18.79
N TRP A 9 14.60 22.82 -18.66
CA TRP A 9 13.16 23.13 -18.62
C TRP A 9 12.43 22.77 -19.93
N LEU A 10 13.09 22.95 -21.08
CA LEU A 10 12.52 22.59 -22.37
C LEU A 10 12.24 21.08 -22.50
N TYR A 11 13.17 20.23 -21.99
CA TYR A 11 12.97 18.79 -21.97
C TYR A 11 11.88 18.34 -20.99
N LEU A 12 11.66 19.07 -19.90
CA LEU A 12 10.59 18.79 -18.94
C LEU A 12 9.23 19.34 -19.37
N LEU A 13 9.19 20.30 -20.31
CA LEU A 13 7.98 21.00 -20.72
C LEU A 13 6.84 20.05 -21.15
N PRO A 14 7.05 19.02 -21.98
CA PRO A 14 5.96 18.10 -22.34
C PRO A 14 5.37 17.39 -21.11
N ALA A 15 6.22 16.91 -20.19
CA ALA A 15 5.77 16.23 -18.98
C ALA A 15 5.00 17.18 -18.05
N ILE A 16 5.52 18.41 -17.85
CA ILE A 16 4.87 19.45 -17.04
C ILE A 16 3.54 19.88 -17.67
N ALA A 17 3.46 20.00 -19.00
CA ALA A 17 2.22 20.34 -19.70
C ALA A 17 1.16 19.24 -19.48
N PHE A 18 1.53 17.96 -19.63
CA PHE A 18 0.60 16.85 -19.36
C PHE A 18 0.13 16.83 -17.91
N LEU A 19 1.03 16.99 -16.96
CA LEU A 19 0.68 17.06 -15.53
C LEU A 19 -0.21 18.27 -15.24
N GLY A 20 0.10 19.43 -15.85
CA GLY A 20 -0.69 20.65 -15.71
C GLY A 20 -2.14 20.47 -16.19
N VAL A 21 -2.33 19.94 -17.39
CA VAL A 21 -3.65 19.77 -18.02
C VAL A 21 -4.44 18.62 -17.38
N PHE A 22 -3.82 17.47 -17.14
CA PHE A 22 -4.56 16.26 -16.74
C PHE A 22 -4.57 15.99 -15.22
N MET A 23 -3.74 16.68 -14.46
CA MET A 23 -3.68 16.51 -13.01
C MET A 23 -3.95 17.81 -12.25
N VAL A 24 -3.19 18.87 -12.51
CA VAL A 24 -3.28 20.11 -11.74
C VAL A 24 -4.60 20.85 -12.03
N TYR A 25 -4.98 20.98 -13.30
CA TYR A 25 -6.22 21.64 -13.68
C TYR A 25 -7.46 20.94 -13.11
N PRO A 26 -7.69 19.61 -13.29
CA PRO A 26 -8.83 18.93 -12.66
C PRO A 26 -8.83 19.00 -11.13
N LEU A 27 -7.66 18.96 -10.49
CA LEU A 27 -7.58 19.11 -9.02
C LEU A 27 -8.01 20.51 -8.59
N ALA A 28 -7.61 21.55 -9.33
CA ALA A 28 -8.03 22.91 -9.06
C ALA A 28 -9.56 23.07 -9.24
N ASP A 29 -10.14 22.48 -10.29
CA ASP A 29 -11.58 22.49 -10.51
C ASP A 29 -12.33 21.76 -9.39
N VAL A 30 -11.89 20.56 -9.00
CA VAL A 30 -12.50 19.83 -7.88
C VAL A 30 -12.43 20.66 -6.59
N PHE A 31 -11.32 21.34 -6.35
CA PHE A 31 -11.18 22.23 -5.19
C PHE A 31 -12.18 23.40 -5.24
N VAL A 32 -12.38 24.03 -6.39
CA VAL A 32 -13.38 25.10 -6.56
C VAL A 32 -14.79 24.54 -6.36
N TYR A 33 -15.14 23.43 -7.02
CA TYR A 33 -16.47 22.79 -6.90
C TYR A 33 -16.78 22.34 -5.47
N SER A 34 -15.78 22.05 -4.67
CA SER A 34 -16.00 21.67 -3.26
C SER A 34 -16.69 22.78 -2.44
N PHE A 35 -16.60 24.03 -2.88
CA PHE A 35 -17.26 25.19 -2.26
C PHE A 35 -18.61 25.54 -2.90
N GLU A 36 -18.95 24.96 -4.06
CA GLU A 36 -20.23 25.23 -4.75
C GLU A 36 -21.36 24.46 -4.08
N GLU A 37 -22.27 25.17 -3.42
CA GLU A 37 -23.39 24.59 -2.70
C GLU A 37 -24.59 24.35 -3.62
N GLY A 38 -25.24 23.19 -3.46
CA GLY A 38 -26.46 22.84 -4.21
C GLY A 38 -26.21 22.73 -5.73
N TYR A 39 -25.07 22.20 -6.14
CA TYR A 39 -24.74 22.01 -7.54
C TYR A 39 -25.74 21.07 -8.22
N ASN A 40 -26.35 21.56 -9.32
CA ASN A 40 -27.23 20.80 -10.18
C ASN A 40 -26.52 20.41 -11.48
N SER A 41 -26.22 19.13 -11.64
CA SER A 41 -25.48 18.61 -12.81
C SER A 41 -26.24 18.76 -14.14
N ALA A 42 -27.59 18.82 -14.12
CA ALA A 42 -28.38 18.97 -15.34
C ALA A 42 -28.36 20.39 -15.88
N SER A 43 -28.40 21.40 -15.01
CA SER A 43 -28.35 22.82 -15.37
C SER A 43 -26.97 23.44 -15.27
N GLN A 44 -25.98 22.72 -14.74
CA GLN A 44 -24.63 23.21 -14.46
C GLN A 44 -24.61 24.51 -13.63
N THR A 45 -25.55 24.61 -12.70
CA THR A 45 -25.71 25.79 -11.83
C THR A 45 -25.53 25.40 -10.38
N PHE A 46 -25.09 26.32 -9.55
CA PHE A 46 -25.00 26.18 -8.10
C PHE A 46 -25.77 27.30 -7.40
N SER A 47 -26.24 27.04 -6.20
CA SER A 47 -27.08 27.98 -5.44
C SER A 47 -26.28 29.01 -4.64
N GLY A 48 -25.01 28.74 -4.37
CA GLY A 48 -24.12 29.60 -3.60
C GLY A 48 -22.73 29.04 -3.42
N VAL A 49 -21.86 29.81 -2.82
CA VAL A 49 -20.49 29.40 -2.45
C VAL A 49 -20.35 29.41 -0.94
N GLY A 50 -19.94 28.27 -0.36
CA GLY A 50 -19.82 28.15 1.08
C GLY A 50 -19.21 26.83 1.56
N LEU A 51 -19.41 26.49 2.82
CA LEU A 51 -18.84 25.31 3.47
C LEU A 51 -19.90 24.23 3.76
N PHE A 52 -21.05 24.29 3.12
CA PHE A 52 -22.13 23.33 3.34
C PHE A 52 -21.69 21.90 3.03
N ASN A 53 -21.04 21.69 1.87
CA ASN A 53 -20.55 20.38 1.46
C ASN A 53 -19.60 19.77 2.49
N TYR A 54 -18.68 20.55 3.06
CA TYR A 54 -17.76 20.10 4.10
C TYR A 54 -18.50 19.72 5.39
N ARG A 55 -19.46 20.56 5.82
CA ARG A 55 -20.27 20.27 7.01
C ARG A 55 -21.13 19.03 6.83
N TYR A 56 -21.68 18.85 5.64
CA TYR A 56 -22.48 17.69 5.29
C TYR A 56 -21.65 16.40 5.37
N VAL A 57 -20.50 16.36 4.68
CA VAL A 57 -19.60 15.19 4.65
C VAL A 57 -19.08 14.87 6.05
N LEU A 58 -18.66 15.87 6.84
CA LEU A 58 -18.16 15.64 8.21
C LEU A 58 -19.22 15.14 9.19
N ARG A 59 -20.52 15.30 8.87
CA ARG A 59 -21.64 14.76 9.67
C ARG A 59 -22.16 13.45 9.15
N ASP A 60 -21.74 13.02 7.96
CA ASP A 60 -22.18 11.75 7.37
C ASP A 60 -21.55 10.57 8.14
N PRO A 61 -22.38 9.70 8.75
CA PRO A 61 -21.88 8.51 9.45
C PRO A 61 -21.06 7.57 8.57
N TYR A 62 -21.41 7.46 7.29
CA TYR A 62 -20.67 6.61 6.34
C TYR A 62 -19.28 7.17 6.05
N PHE A 63 -19.15 8.48 5.93
CA PHE A 63 -17.84 9.12 5.77
C PHE A 63 -16.95 8.89 7.01
N LEU A 64 -17.51 9.10 8.22
CA LEU A 64 -16.78 8.88 9.46
C LEU A 64 -16.37 7.41 9.63
N GLN A 65 -17.26 6.48 9.25
CA GLN A 65 -16.94 5.04 9.26
C GLN A 65 -15.84 4.70 8.24
N ALA A 66 -15.89 5.26 7.03
CA ALA A 66 -14.87 5.07 6.00
C ALA A 66 -13.51 5.61 6.46
N LEU A 67 -13.50 6.78 7.09
CA LEU A 67 -12.29 7.39 7.64
C LEU A 67 -11.68 6.50 8.73
N LYS A 68 -12.50 6.00 9.67
CA LYS A 68 -12.08 5.05 10.70
C LYS A 68 -11.47 3.78 10.09
N ASN A 69 -12.13 3.20 9.08
CA ASN A 69 -11.66 2.00 8.39
C ASN A 69 -10.30 2.25 7.73
N THR A 70 -10.13 3.40 7.07
CA THR A 70 -8.87 3.80 6.44
C THR A 70 -7.75 3.93 7.46
N PHE A 71 -7.99 4.58 8.60
CA PHE A 71 -7.00 4.69 9.67
C PHE A 71 -6.58 3.32 10.21
N ILE A 72 -7.53 2.43 10.48
CA ILE A 72 -7.23 1.07 10.96
C ILE A 72 -6.40 0.31 9.92
N LEU A 73 -6.80 0.36 8.65
CA LEU A 73 -6.04 -0.26 7.56
C LEU A 73 -4.61 0.27 7.51
N VAL A 74 -4.41 1.58 7.50
CA VAL A 74 -3.07 2.19 7.41
C VAL A 74 -2.21 1.81 8.62
N ILE A 75 -2.75 1.96 9.84
CA ILE A 75 -2.00 1.69 11.08
C ILE A 75 -1.57 0.22 11.19
N ILE A 76 -2.38 -0.71 10.67
CA ILE A 76 -2.06 -2.14 10.73
C ILE A 76 -1.21 -2.55 9.52
N THR A 77 -1.66 -2.25 8.30
CA THR A 77 -1.06 -2.82 7.10
C THR A 77 0.31 -2.23 6.75
N VAL A 78 0.53 -0.94 7.04
CA VAL A 78 1.81 -0.30 6.71
C VAL A 78 2.95 -0.86 7.57
N PRO A 79 2.88 -0.91 8.91
CA PRO A 79 3.95 -1.48 9.72
C PRO A 79 4.14 -2.97 9.47
N VAL A 80 3.04 -3.74 9.37
CA VAL A 80 3.10 -5.19 9.15
C VAL A 80 3.75 -5.51 7.81
N SER A 81 3.27 -4.91 6.71
CA SER A 81 3.83 -5.16 5.37
C SER A 81 5.27 -4.70 5.24
N THR A 82 5.63 -3.56 5.84
CA THR A 82 7.01 -3.04 5.81
C THR A 82 7.95 -3.92 6.65
N GLY A 83 7.52 -4.33 7.85
CA GLY A 83 8.28 -5.25 8.70
C GLY A 83 8.50 -6.60 8.05
N LEU A 84 7.44 -7.21 7.48
CA LEU A 84 7.54 -8.47 6.74
C LEU A 84 8.44 -8.34 5.50
N ALA A 85 8.27 -7.27 4.72
CA ALA A 85 9.10 -7.02 3.55
C ALA A 85 10.58 -6.87 3.92
N LEU A 86 10.89 -6.17 5.01
CA LEU A 86 12.25 -6.03 5.51
C LEU A 86 12.84 -7.37 5.94
N LEU A 87 12.11 -8.16 6.71
CA LEU A 87 12.55 -9.50 7.12
C LEU A 87 12.83 -10.42 5.93
N ILE A 88 11.90 -10.45 4.96
CA ILE A 88 12.07 -11.25 3.74
C ILE A 88 13.25 -10.74 2.92
N SER A 89 13.41 -9.43 2.74
CA SER A 89 14.51 -8.84 1.98
C SER A 89 15.87 -9.11 2.60
N LEU A 90 15.97 -9.08 3.95
CA LEU A 90 17.17 -9.49 4.67
C LEU A 90 17.49 -10.98 4.46
N GLY A 91 16.49 -11.84 4.52
CA GLY A 91 16.63 -13.26 4.19
C GLY A 91 17.12 -13.48 2.76
N LEU A 92 16.50 -12.81 1.78
CA LEU A 92 16.87 -12.90 0.37
C LEU A 92 18.29 -12.36 0.08
N SER A 93 18.71 -11.33 0.80
CA SER A 93 20.06 -10.77 0.64
C SER A 93 21.16 -11.74 1.07
N SER A 94 20.84 -12.73 1.90
CA SER A 94 21.78 -13.78 2.33
C SER A 94 21.87 -14.97 1.36
N ILE A 95 20.96 -15.05 0.36
CA ILE A 95 20.90 -16.16 -0.60
C ILE A 95 21.47 -15.74 -1.94
N GLU A 96 22.65 -16.19 -2.30
CA GLU A 96 23.31 -15.80 -3.57
C GLU A 96 22.77 -16.59 -4.78
N LYS A 97 22.66 -17.91 -4.67
CA LYS A 97 22.43 -18.80 -5.84
C LYS A 97 21.02 -18.81 -6.40
N LEU A 98 19.97 -18.55 -5.62
CA LEU A 98 18.55 -18.62 -6.02
C LEU A 98 17.83 -17.28 -5.93
N ARG A 99 18.55 -16.20 -5.74
CA ARG A 99 17.99 -14.86 -5.53
C ARG A 99 17.02 -14.44 -6.66
N GLY A 100 17.39 -14.66 -7.92
CA GLY A 100 16.54 -14.33 -9.07
C GLY A 100 15.24 -15.14 -9.08
N LEU A 101 15.30 -16.45 -8.79
CA LEU A 101 14.12 -17.30 -8.71
C LEU A 101 13.16 -16.81 -7.61
N PHE A 102 13.66 -16.56 -6.41
CA PHE A 102 12.85 -16.07 -5.32
C PHE A 102 12.23 -14.68 -5.63
N GLN A 103 13.01 -13.77 -6.24
CA GLN A 103 12.47 -12.48 -6.67
C GLN A 103 11.31 -12.66 -7.66
N THR A 104 11.45 -13.55 -8.65
CA THR A 104 10.38 -13.84 -9.60
C THR A 104 9.14 -14.39 -8.91
N VAL A 105 9.29 -15.38 -8.03
CA VAL A 105 8.17 -15.98 -7.29
C VAL A 105 7.44 -14.96 -6.41
N TYR A 106 8.18 -14.13 -5.67
CA TYR A 106 7.56 -13.08 -4.84
C TYR A 106 6.94 -11.97 -5.67
N PHE A 107 7.41 -11.72 -6.89
CA PHE A 107 6.87 -10.68 -7.75
C PHE A 107 5.62 -11.11 -8.53
N LEU A 108 5.41 -12.41 -8.73
CA LEU A 108 4.24 -12.96 -9.43
C LEU A 108 2.90 -12.40 -8.93
N PRO A 109 2.62 -12.33 -7.61
CA PRO A 109 1.37 -11.77 -7.11
C PRO A 109 1.15 -10.30 -7.48
N TYR A 110 2.20 -9.52 -7.65
CA TYR A 110 2.12 -8.11 -8.02
C TYR A 110 1.70 -7.90 -9.48
N VAL A 111 2.10 -8.81 -10.36
CA VAL A 111 1.77 -8.75 -11.80
C VAL A 111 0.40 -9.38 -12.09
N THR A 112 -0.14 -10.15 -11.14
CA THR A 112 -1.41 -10.83 -11.29
C THR A 112 -2.57 -9.82 -11.24
N ASN A 113 -3.62 -10.08 -12.03
CA ASN A 113 -4.83 -9.24 -12.03
C ASN A 113 -5.43 -9.16 -10.63
N THR A 114 -5.55 -7.94 -10.10
CA THR A 114 -6.06 -7.65 -8.74
C THR A 114 -7.47 -8.18 -8.51
N LEU A 115 -8.35 -8.17 -9.52
CA LEU A 115 -9.70 -8.74 -9.40
C LEU A 115 -9.65 -10.25 -9.23
N ALA A 116 -8.78 -10.94 -9.99
CA ALA A 116 -8.62 -12.39 -9.86
C ALA A 116 -8.12 -12.77 -8.47
N VAL A 117 -7.12 -12.05 -7.95
CA VAL A 117 -6.61 -12.25 -6.57
C VAL A 117 -7.72 -11.99 -5.55
N GLY A 118 -8.50 -10.92 -5.71
CA GLY A 118 -9.64 -10.61 -4.82
C GLY A 118 -10.69 -11.72 -4.80
N LEU A 119 -11.02 -12.30 -5.95
CA LEU A 119 -11.95 -13.44 -6.05
C LEU A 119 -11.39 -14.70 -5.36
N VAL A 120 -10.10 -14.98 -5.51
CA VAL A 120 -9.43 -16.08 -4.79
C VAL A 120 -9.54 -15.88 -3.28
N PHE A 121 -9.25 -14.67 -2.79
CA PHE A 121 -9.39 -14.35 -1.36
C PHE A 121 -10.83 -14.52 -0.89
N MET A 122 -11.81 -14.05 -1.68
CA MET A 122 -13.22 -14.23 -1.35
C MET A 122 -13.57 -15.72 -1.19
N ILE A 123 -13.11 -16.58 -2.10
CA ILE A 123 -13.34 -18.04 -2.03
C ILE A 123 -12.63 -18.66 -0.82
N LEU A 124 -11.38 -18.26 -0.55
CA LEU A 124 -10.59 -18.81 0.56
C LEU A 124 -11.22 -18.52 1.94
N PHE A 125 -11.80 -17.32 2.10
CA PHE A 125 -12.38 -16.85 3.36
C PHE A 125 -13.89 -17.02 3.45
N LYS A 126 -14.53 -17.55 2.41
CA LYS A 126 -16.00 -17.75 2.37
C LYS A 126 -16.47 -18.70 3.46
N LYS A 127 -17.66 -18.39 4.01
CA LYS A 127 -18.43 -19.32 4.83
C LYS A 127 -19.88 -19.28 4.39
N THR A 128 -20.44 -20.43 4.04
CA THR A 128 -21.85 -20.58 3.69
C THR A 128 -22.43 -21.80 4.41
N ALA A 129 -23.76 -21.95 4.38
CA ALA A 129 -24.43 -23.11 4.96
C ALA A 129 -23.99 -24.46 4.33
N TYR A 130 -23.48 -24.42 3.10
CA TYR A 130 -23.16 -25.63 2.33
C TYR A 130 -21.68 -25.79 1.99
N THR A 131 -20.90 -24.70 2.02
CA THR A 131 -19.49 -24.74 1.64
C THR A 131 -18.66 -23.77 2.45
N ASP A 132 -17.57 -24.27 2.99
CA ASP A 132 -16.54 -23.49 3.68
C ASP A 132 -15.33 -23.29 2.81
N GLY A 133 -14.77 -22.09 2.82
CA GLY A 133 -13.48 -21.79 2.21
C GLY A 133 -12.35 -22.45 3.00
N LEU A 134 -11.17 -22.56 2.36
CA LEU A 134 -10.01 -23.26 2.91
C LEU A 134 -9.64 -22.77 4.33
N VAL A 135 -9.75 -21.47 4.60
CA VAL A 135 -9.44 -20.89 5.93
C VAL A 135 -10.40 -21.44 6.99
N ASN A 136 -11.68 -21.54 6.70
CA ASN A 136 -12.65 -22.12 7.63
C ASN A 136 -12.45 -23.63 7.82
N VAL A 137 -12.10 -24.36 6.77
CA VAL A 137 -11.73 -25.78 6.88
C VAL A 137 -10.54 -25.96 7.81
N MET A 138 -9.50 -25.12 7.69
CA MET A 138 -8.36 -25.14 8.62
C MET A 138 -8.77 -24.81 10.06
N LEU A 139 -9.65 -23.81 10.24
CA LEU A 139 -10.16 -23.46 11.58
C LEU A 139 -10.91 -24.61 12.25
N HIS A 140 -11.66 -25.40 11.46
CA HIS A 140 -12.35 -26.61 11.98
C HIS A 140 -11.37 -27.67 12.50
N TRP A 141 -10.18 -27.83 11.88
CA TRP A 141 -9.15 -28.74 12.37
C TRP A 141 -8.64 -28.33 13.77
N PHE A 142 -8.72 -27.05 14.12
CA PHE A 142 -8.40 -26.53 15.45
C PHE A 142 -9.61 -26.45 16.40
N GLY A 143 -10.75 -27.07 16.03
CA GLY A 143 -11.96 -27.09 16.85
C GLY A 143 -12.79 -25.80 16.87
N SER A 144 -12.51 -24.85 15.96
CA SER A 144 -13.30 -23.62 15.81
C SER A 144 -14.56 -23.87 15.00
N PRO A 145 -15.71 -23.25 15.36
CA PRO A 145 -16.95 -23.37 14.58
C PRO A 145 -16.90 -22.65 13.21
N GLY A 146 -15.71 -22.13 12.84
CA GLY A 146 -15.54 -21.32 11.65
C GLY A 146 -16.05 -19.88 11.84
N VAL A 147 -15.58 -18.97 10.99
CA VAL A 147 -15.89 -17.54 11.05
C VAL A 147 -16.39 -17.07 9.69
N ASP A 148 -17.47 -16.33 9.68
CA ASP A 148 -17.89 -15.62 8.47
C ASP A 148 -17.07 -14.34 8.33
N PHE A 149 -16.05 -14.42 7.46
CA PHE A 149 -15.13 -13.32 7.23
C PHE A 149 -15.66 -12.30 6.21
N ILE A 150 -16.62 -12.66 5.39
CA ILE A 150 -17.12 -11.81 4.29
C ILE A 150 -18.35 -11.03 4.71
N ASP A 151 -19.38 -11.72 5.24
CA ASP A 151 -20.65 -11.10 5.63
C ASP A 151 -20.81 -10.98 7.15
N GLY A 152 -19.89 -11.55 7.91
CA GLY A 152 -19.90 -11.62 9.35
C GLY A 152 -19.50 -10.32 10.09
N PRO A 153 -18.97 -10.43 11.31
CA PRO A 153 -18.68 -9.29 12.17
C PRO A 153 -17.60 -8.35 11.59
N TYR A 154 -17.64 -7.10 12.00
CA TYR A 154 -16.74 -6.05 11.54
C TYR A 154 -15.26 -6.42 11.63
N TRP A 155 -14.83 -7.02 12.76
CA TRP A 155 -13.43 -7.41 12.95
C TRP A 155 -12.95 -8.46 11.94
N ALA A 156 -13.83 -9.39 11.55
CA ALA A 156 -13.50 -10.43 10.59
C ALA A 156 -13.31 -9.84 9.18
N LYS A 157 -14.20 -8.94 8.77
CA LYS A 157 -14.06 -8.18 7.51
C LYS A 157 -12.77 -7.37 7.48
N MET A 158 -12.46 -6.64 8.56
CA MET A 158 -11.24 -5.86 8.65
C MET A 158 -9.98 -6.74 8.64
N PHE A 159 -10.03 -7.91 9.25
CA PHE A 159 -8.91 -8.87 9.20
C PHE A 159 -8.60 -9.29 7.76
N VAL A 160 -9.63 -9.70 6.99
CA VAL A 160 -9.43 -10.10 5.58
C VAL A 160 -8.92 -8.93 4.74
N LEU A 161 -9.48 -7.73 4.93
CA LEU A 161 -9.02 -6.53 4.21
C LEU A 161 -7.55 -6.20 4.54
N CYS A 162 -7.17 -6.26 5.81
CA CYS A 162 -5.78 -6.05 6.21
C CYS A 162 -4.86 -7.12 5.61
N PHE A 163 -5.24 -8.38 5.70
CA PHE A 163 -4.45 -9.49 5.18
C PHE A 163 -4.29 -9.41 3.66
N TYR A 164 -5.37 -9.14 2.94
CA TYR A 164 -5.35 -8.91 1.49
C TYR A 164 -4.45 -7.73 1.12
N THR A 165 -4.59 -6.61 1.81
CA THR A 165 -3.80 -5.40 1.55
C THR A 165 -2.30 -5.67 1.77
N VAL A 166 -1.94 -6.34 2.88
CA VAL A 166 -0.55 -6.75 3.13
C VAL A 166 -0.03 -7.64 2.00
N TRP A 167 -0.81 -8.64 1.60
CA TRP A 167 -0.46 -9.57 0.53
C TRP A 167 -0.16 -8.86 -0.79
N VAL A 168 -1.03 -7.92 -1.21
CA VAL A 168 -0.90 -7.21 -2.48
C VAL A 168 0.31 -6.27 -2.52
N VAL A 169 0.60 -5.56 -1.41
CA VAL A 169 1.69 -4.57 -1.40
C VAL A 169 3.06 -5.17 -1.06
N LEU A 170 3.08 -6.36 -0.46
CA LEU A 170 4.29 -7.02 0.05
C LEU A 170 5.34 -7.25 -1.05
N PRO A 171 5.02 -7.78 -2.25
CA PRO A 171 5.99 -8.04 -3.30
C PRO A 171 6.75 -6.80 -3.75
N PHE A 172 6.06 -5.69 -3.95
CA PHE A 172 6.66 -4.42 -4.35
C PHE A 172 7.60 -3.86 -3.28
N LYS A 173 7.20 -3.95 -2.01
CA LYS A 173 8.05 -3.55 -0.87
C LYS A 173 9.30 -4.41 -0.76
N ILE A 174 9.18 -5.73 -0.97
CA ILE A 174 10.33 -6.65 -1.00
C ILE A 174 11.31 -6.25 -2.11
N LEU A 175 10.81 -5.95 -3.30
CA LEU A 175 11.64 -5.51 -4.42
C LEU A 175 12.44 -4.24 -4.08
N ILE A 176 11.76 -3.21 -3.58
CA ILE A 176 12.39 -1.93 -3.21
C ILE A 176 13.45 -2.16 -2.11
N LEU A 177 13.07 -2.83 -1.03
CA LEU A 177 13.99 -3.05 0.11
C LEU A 177 15.17 -3.93 -0.26
N THR A 178 14.98 -4.95 -1.10
CA THR A 178 16.09 -5.78 -1.60
C THR A 178 17.06 -4.97 -2.46
N SER A 179 16.53 -4.05 -3.29
CA SER A 179 17.34 -3.15 -4.10
C SER A 179 18.09 -2.13 -3.24
N ALA A 180 17.41 -1.58 -2.23
CA ALA A 180 18.03 -0.67 -1.27
C ALA A 180 19.16 -1.35 -0.48
N LEU A 181 18.92 -2.57 0.03
CA LEU A 181 19.95 -3.36 0.71
C LEU A 181 21.17 -3.65 -0.19
N ALA A 182 20.94 -3.91 -1.48
CA ALA A 182 22.01 -4.16 -2.44
C ALA A 182 22.83 -2.89 -2.78
N SER A 183 22.28 -1.71 -2.57
CA SER A 183 22.98 -0.44 -2.82
C SER A 183 23.95 -0.03 -1.71
N VAL A 184 23.82 -0.61 -0.52
CA VAL A 184 24.71 -0.35 0.61
C VAL A 184 26.08 -0.96 0.33
N LYS A 185 27.13 -0.12 0.31
CA LYS A 185 28.51 -0.57 0.02
C LYS A 185 29.00 -1.54 1.09
N GLN A 186 29.61 -2.64 0.64
CA GLN A 186 30.16 -3.68 1.51
C GLN A 186 31.24 -3.16 2.46
N ASP A 187 31.94 -2.09 2.08
CA ASP A 187 32.99 -1.49 2.88
C ASP A 187 32.52 -1.02 4.25
N TYR A 188 31.28 -0.52 4.37
CA TYR A 188 30.71 -0.13 5.66
C TYR A 188 30.53 -1.33 6.60
N TYR A 189 30.15 -2.47 6.04
CA TYR A 189 30.00 -3.71 6.82
C TYR A 189 31.36 -4.27 7.24
N ASN A 190 32.36 -4.20 6.35
CA ASN A 190 33.70 -4.67 6.62
C ASN A 190 34.38 -3.82 7.71
N ALA A 191 34.29 -2.49 7.62
CA ALA A 191 34.82 -1.59 8.64
C ALA A 191 34.18 -1.86 10.01
N ALA A 192 32.83 -1.97 10.07
CA ALA A 192 32.14 -2.26 11.32
C ALA A 192 32.49 -3.63 11.93
N ARG A 193 32.82 -4.62 11.10
CA ARG A 193 33.30 -5.94 11.57
C ARG A 193 34.71 -5.86 12.14
N ILE A 194 35.59 -5.08 11.53
CA ILE A 194 36.98 -4.84 12.03
C ILE A 194 36.92 -4.16 13.39
N ASP A 195 35.98 -3.21 13.58
CA ASP A 195 35.74 -2.53 14.86
C ASP A 195 35.05 -3.42 15.92
N GLY A 196 34.79 -4.70 15.62
CA GLY A 196 34.13 -5.63 16.54
C GLY A 196 32.66 -5.30 16.82
N THR A 197 32.00 -4.50 15.97
CA THR A 197 30.61 -4.09 16.15
C THR A 197 29.68 -5.27 16.04
N SER A 198 28.74 -5.42 17.00
CA SER A 198 27.76 -6.51 17.01
C SER A 198 26.79 -6.43 15.82
N ARG A 199 26.28 -7.57 15.34
CA ARG A 199 25.32 -7.66 14.22
C ARG A 199 24.08 -6.78 14.41
N ARG A 200 23.55 -6.73 15.65
CA ARG A 200 22.39 -5.89 15.99
C ARG A 200 22.73 -4.40 15.81
N ARG A 201 23.91 -3.98 16.21
CA ARG A 201 24.36 -2.59 16.07
C ARG A 201 24.63 -2.22 14.62
N ILE A 202 25.21 -3.13 13.83
CA ILE A 202 25.35 -2.97 12.37
C ILE A 202 23.99 -2.77 11.72
N PHE A 203 23.00 -3.63 12.04
CA PHE A 203 21.66 -3.52 11.50
C PHE A 203 21.00 -2.19 11.85
N THR A 204 20.98 -1.80 13.13
CA THR A 204 20.24 -0.60 13.58
C THR A 204 20.93 0.72 13.25
N ARG A 205 22.28 0.75 13.14
CA ARG A 205 23.04 1.99 12.94
C ARG A 205 23.62 2.15 11.53
N ILE A 206 23.72 1.08 10.76
CA ILE A 206 24.25 1.12 9.39
C ILE A 206 23.17 0.73 8.41
N THR A 207 22.67 -0.52 8.48
CA THR A 207 21.73 -1.04 7.49
C THR A 207 20.43 -0.23 7.47
N LEU A 208 19.73 -0.13 8.59
CA LEU A 208 18.41 0.50 8.67
C LEU A 208 18.39 1.99 8.29
N PRO A 209 19.37 2.82 8.68
CA PRO A 209 19.41 4.22 8.27
C PRO A 209 19.84 4.46 6.82
N MET A 210 20.43 3.45 6.13
CA MET A 210 20.92 3.56 4.77
C MET A 210 19.94 3.06 3.72
N ILE A 211 18.85 2.41 4.11
CA ILE A 211 17.79 1.89 3.24
C ILE A 211 16.49 2.67 3.46
#